data_2ff8ce92d795af741a637bccbd771f41
#
_entry.id   2ff8ce92d795af741a637bccbd771f41
#
_cell.length_a   1.000
_cell.length_b   1.000
_cell.length_c   1.000
_cell.angle_alpha   90.00
_cell.angle_beta   90.00
_cell.angle_gamma   90.00
#
_symmetry.space_group_name_H-M   'P 1'
#
loop_
_entity.id
_entity.type
_entity.pdbx_description
1 polymer ?
#
loop_
_entity_poly.entity_id
_entity_poly.type
_entity_poly.pdbx_seq_one_letter_code
_entity_poly.pdbx_strand_id
1 'polypeptide(L)'
;MTEEQKQFEKEMNLFTEMMYDFSLCQEDYYKAFTEMCDRYDNHSIIPYSVYCFLLDAEYPAEEYYLQMLIELYNRRDVGNNFLDTLQRTLEIGNNKRYIDQSREQIKDYIHDGYVTVYRGEFASEKYNNLDYKESVSYSLNYNTAKHFATRFRE
;
A
#
# COMPACT_ATOMS: atom_id res chain seq x y z
N MET A 1 -10.54 15.17 -24.66
CA MET A 1 -10.06 14.00 -23.92
C MET A 1 -8.75 13.53 -24.54
N THR A 2 -7.67 13.49 -23.77
CA THR A 2 -6.36 13.02 -24.24
C THR A 2 -6.36 11.51 -24.46
N GLU A 3 -5.39 10.96 -25.20
CA GLU A 3 -5.26 9.52 -25.39
C GLU A 3 -5.04 8.79 -24.04
N GLU A 4 -4.31 9.40 -23.11
CA GLU A 4 -4.13 8.89 -21.74
C GLU A 4 -5.46 8.79 -20.97
N GLN A 5 -6.32 9.81 -21.10
CA GLN A 5 -7.64 9.79 -20.48
C GLN A 5 -8.53 8.68 -21.07
N LYS A 6 -8.50 8.46 -22.38
CA LYS A 6 -9.25 7.38 -23.02
C LYS A 6 -8.73 6.00 -22.59
N GLN A 7 -7.42 5.85 -22.48
CA GLN A 7 -6.82 4.61 -22.00
C GLN A 7 -7.21 4.33 -20.55
N PHE A 8 -7.13 5.34 -19.69
CA PHE A 8 -7.55 5.24 -18.30
C PHE A 8 -9.03 4.83 -18.18
N GLU A 9 -9.94 5.48 -18.92
CA GLU A 9 -11.37 5.11 -18.91
C GLU A 9 -11.60 3.67 -19.39
N LYS A 10 -10.90 3.24 -20.43
CA LYS A 10 -11.01 1.86 -20.92
C LYS A 10 -10.57 0.85 -19.87
N GLU A 11 -9.49 1.12 -19.16
CA GLU A 11 -8.94 0.23 -18.15
C GLU A 11 -9.80 0.22 -16.88
N MET A 12 -10.36 1.38 -16.49
CA MET A 12 -11.35 1.47 -15.42
C MET A 12 -12.62 0.69 -15.73
N ASN A 13 -13.09 0.74 -17.00
CA ASN A 13 -14.24 -0.04 -17.42
C ASN A 13 -13.96 -1.55 -17.37
N LEU A 14 -12.80 -2.00 -17.85
CA LEU A 14 -12.37 -3.39 -17.74
C LEU A 14 -12.28 -3.87 -16.29
N PHE A 15 -11.73 -3.04 -15.43
CA PHE A 15 -11.69 -3.35 -14.00
C PHE A 15 -13.09 -3.42 -13.39
N THR A 16 -13.97 -2.48 -13.74
CA THR A 16 -15.35 -2.45 -13.28
C THR A 16 -16.11 -3.71 -13.75
N GLU A 17 -15.94 -4.12 -15.01
CA GLU A 17 -16.49 -5.36 -15.53
C GLU A 17 -15.99 -6.58 -14.76
N MET A 18 -14.68 -6.66 -14.47
CA MET A 18 -14.10 -7.72 -13.64
C MET A 18 -14.73 -7.75 -12.24
N MET A 19 -14.96 -6.59 -11.63
CA MET A 19 -15.55 -6.49 -10.29
C MET A 19 -17.03 -6.94 -10.27
N TYR A 20 -17.77 -6.74 -11.36
CA TYR A 20 -19.15 -7.20 -11.47
C TYR A 20 -19.28 -8.70 -11.74
N ASP A 21 -18.22 -9.34 -12.29
CA ASP A 21 -18.19 -10.77 -12.56
C ASP A 21 -17.93 -11.64 -11.32
N PHE A 22 -17.50 -11.01 -10.21
CA PHE A 22 -17.32 -11.71 -8.95
C PHE A 22 -18.60 -11.73 -8.12
N SER A 23 -19.00 -12.91 -7.65
CA SER A 23 -19.98 -12.99 -6.59
C SER A 23 -19.45 -12.26 -5.36
N LEU A 24 -20.21 -11.41 -4.75
CA LEU A 24 -19.86 -10.39 -3.75
C LEU A 24 -19.14 -10.88 -2.46
N CYS A 25 -18.18 -11.78 -2.59
CA CYS A 25 -17.30 -12.21 -1.51
C CYS A 25 -16.12 -11.27 -1.40
N GLN A 26 -15.80 -10.82 -0.20
CA GLN A 26 -14.68 -9.88 0.05
C GLN A 26 -13.33 -10.41 -0.47
N GLU A 27 -13.11 -11.72 -0.37
CA GLU A 27 -11.89 -12.37 -0.88
C GLU A 27 -11.80 -12.28 -2.41
N ASP A 28 -12.92 -12.32 -3.13
CA ASP A 28 -12.94 -12.23 -4.59
C ASP A 28 -12.49 -10.83 -5.06
N TYR A 29 -12.90 -9.76 -4.35
CA TYR A 29 -12.40 -8.41 -4.60
C TYR A 29 -10.89 -8.32 -4.41
N TYR A 30 -10.36 -8.91 -3.35
CA TYR A 30 -8.93 -8.94 -3.11
C TYR A 30 -8.16 -9.68 -4.20
N LYS A 31 -8.64 -10.85 -4.63
CA LYS A 31 -8.04 -11.65 -5.72
C LYS A 31 -8.03 -10.88 -7.04
N ALA A 32 -9.18 -10.29 -7.43
CA ALA A 32 -9.28 -9.49 -8.64
C ALA A 32 -8.33 -8.28 -8.62
N PHE A 33 -8.21 -7.63 -7.47
CA PHE A 33 -7.28 -6.53 -7.27
C PHE A 33 -5.81 -6.96 -7.41
N THR A 34 -5.44 -8.11 -6.84
CA THR A 34 -4.09 -8.66 -6.95
C THR A 34 -3.75 -9.02 -8.39
N GLU A 35 -4.67 -9.67 -9.11
CA GLU A 35 -4.51 -9.99 -10.54
C GLU A 35 -4.36 -8.72 -11.38
N MET A 36 -5.10 -7.67 -11.07
CA MET A 36 -4.93 -6.38 -11.73
C MET A 36 -3.54 -5.81 -11.47
N CYS A 37 -3.07 -5.82 -10.22
CA CYS A 37 -1.72 -5.36 -9.87
C CYS A 37 -0.62 -6.13 -10.63
N ASP A 38 -0.82 -7.41 -10.91
CA ASP A 38 0.13 -8.23 -11.66
C ASP A 38 0.16 -7.90 -13.16
N ARG A 39 -0.93 -7.36 -13.71
CA ARG A 39 -1.05 -6.99 -15.14
C ARG A 39 -0.43 -5.65 -15.47
N TYR A 40 -0.36 -4.74 -14.50
CA TYR A 40 0.11 -3.38 -14.73
C TYR A 40 1.57 -3.21 -14.33
N ASP A 41 2.26 -2.37 -15.11
CA ASP A 41 3.61 -1.92 -14.81
C ASP A 41 3.70 -1.28 -13.41
N ASN A 42 4.83 -1.43 -12.75
CA ASN A 42 5.10 -0.85 -11.44
C ASN A 42 5.02 0.69 -11.40
N HIS A 43 5.12 1.35 -12.56
CA HIS A 43 4.98 2.80 -12.70
C HIS A 43 3.56 3.26 -13.02
N SER A 44 2.63 2.33 -13.26
CA SER A 44 1.24 2.68 -13.53
C SER A 44 0.53 3.16 -12.27
N ILE A 45 -0.18 4.29 -12.37
CA ILE A 45 -1.01 4.84 -11.29
C ILE A 45 -2.37 4.13 -11.19
N ILE A 46 -2.71 3.28 -12.17
CA ILE A 46 -4.04 2.69 -12.30
C ILE A 46 -4.42 1.85 -11.09
N PRO A 47 -3.60 0.91 -10.59
CA PRO A 47 -3.94 0.14 -9.40
C PRO A 47 -4.22 1.01 -8.17
N TYR A 48 -3.47 2.09 -7.99
CA TYR A 48 -3.71 3.01 -6.89
C TYR A 48 -5.02 3.79 -7.06
N SER A 49 -5.32 4.26 -8.27
CA SER A 49 -6.58 4.95 -8.56
C SER A 49 -7.79 4.04 -8.39
N VAL A 50 -7.67 2.77 -8.78
CA VAL A 50 -8.71 1.76 -8.57
C VAL A 50 -8.90 1.50 -7.08
N TYR A 51 -7.82 1.37 -6.32
CA TYR A 51 -7.92 1.22 -4.87
C TYR A 51 -8.66 2.38 -4.20
N CYS A 52 -8.31 3.62 -4.56
CA CYS A 52 -9.00 4.80 -4.04
C CYS A 52 -10.48 4.80 -4.42
N PHE A 53 -10.81 4.39 -5.65
CA PHE A 53 -12.20 4.26 -6.08
C PHE A 53 -12.96 3.22 -5.27
N LEU A 54 -12.38 2.04 -5.02
CA LEU A 54 -13.00 1.00 -4.20
C LEU A 54 -13.28 1.49 -2.77
N LEU A 55 -12.30 2.18 -2.21
CA LEU A 55 -12.38 2.75 -0.88
C LEU A 55 -13.45 3.85 -0.79
N ASP A 56 -13.53 4.72 -1.82
CA ASP A 56 -14.49 5.83 -1.89
C ASP A 56 -15.92 5.35 -2.08
N ALA A 57 -16.10 4.28 -2.84
CA ALA A 57 -17.40 3.67 -3.10
C ALA A 57 -17.83 2.66 -2.01
N GLU A 58 -17.00 2.46 -1.00
CA GLU A 58 -17.21 1.51 0.12
C GLU A 58 -17.61 0.11 -0.39
N TYR A 59 -16.86 -0.40 -1.37
CA TYR A 59 -17.05 -1.76 -1.86
C TYR A 59 -16.86 -2.78 -0.73
N PRO A 60 -17.54 -3.92 -0.73
CA PRO A 60 -17.52 -4.90 0.36
C PRO A 60 -16.20 -5.67 0.41
N ALA A 61 -15.12 -5.00 0.85
CA ALA A 61 -13.76 -5.53 0.98
C ALA A 61 -13.08 -5.09 2.29
N GLU A 62 -13.84 -4.80 3.34
CA GLU A 62 -13.37 -4.16 4.57
C GLU A 62 -12.24 -4.94 5.25
N GLU A 63 -12.27 -6.28 5.19
CA GLU A 63 -11.22 -7.14 5.78
C GLU A 63 -9.91 -7.15 4.98
N TYR A 64 -9.94 -6.67 3.74
CA TYR A 64 -8.81 -6.74 2.81
C TYR A 64 -8.23 -5.37 2.44
N TYR A 65 -8.89 -4.26 2.76
CA TYR A 65 -8.43 -2.93 2.36
C TYR A 65 -7.00 -2.63 2.79
N LEU A 66 -6.65 -2.92 4.04
CA LEU A 66 -5.28 -2.69 4.51
C LEU A 66 -4.28 -3.58 3.77
N GLN A 67 -4.62 -4.83 3.51
CA GLN A 67 -3.76 -5.76 2.76
C GLN A 67 -3.57 -5.29 1.31
N MET A 68 -4.63 -4.83 0.64
CA MET A 68 -4.54 -4.24 -0.71
C MET A 68 -3.62 -3.03 -0.74
N LEU A 69 -3.72 -2.13 0.24
CA LEU A 69 -2.88 -0.94 0.32
C LEU A 69 -1.40 -1.29 0.54
N ILE A 70 -1.11 -2.27 1.39
CA ILE A 70 0.26 -2.75 1.62
C ILE A 70 0.83 -3.43 0.37
N GLU A 71 0.03 -4.20 -0.37
CA GLU A 71 0.43 -4.75 -1.67
C GLU A 71 0.82 -3.65 -2.67
N LEU A 72 0.04 -2.59 -2.76
CA LEU A 72 0.38 -1.42 -3.59
C LEU A 72 1.68 -0.78 -3.13
N TYR A 73 1.83 -0.52 -1.84
CA TYR A 73 3.02 0.11 -1.29
C TYR A 73 4.29 -0.70 -1.56
N ASN A 74 4.22 -2.02 -1.44
CA ASN A 74 5.36 -2.90 -1.68
C ASN A 74 5.76 -3.03 -3.15
N ARG A 75 4.78 -2.89 -4.05
CA ARG A 75 5.00 -3.09 -5.49
C ARG A 75 5.21 -1.79 -6.26
N ARG A 76 4.75 -0.65 -5.74
CA ARG A 76 4.61 0.59 -6.51
C ARG A 76 4.99 1.81 -5.72
N ASP A 77 5.32 2.86 -6.44
CA ASP A 77 5.42 4.20 -5.86
C ASP A 77 4.01 4.81 -5.76
N VAL A 78 3.46 4.83 -4.55
CA VAL A 78 2.13 5.40 -4.26
C VAL A 78 2.19 6.90 -3.93
N GLY A 79 3.39 7.49 -3.94
CA GLY A 79 3.59 8.92 -3.77
C GLY A 79 3.25 9.48 -2.39
N ASN A 80 3.09 10.80 -2.32
CA ASN A 80 2.92 11.55 -1.08
C ASN A 80 1.55 11.36 -0.40
N ASN A 81 0.56 10.81 -1.11
CA ASN A 81 -0.80 10.63 -0.59
C ASN A 81 -0.99 9.33 0.21
N PHE A 82 0.09 8.56 0.40
CA PHE A 82 -0.02 7.26 1.06
C PHE A 82 -0.54 7.36 2.50
N LEU A 83 -0.09 8.35 3.26
CA LEU A 83 -0.50 8.50 4.67
C LEU A 83 -1.98 8.83 4.81
N ASP A 84 -2.50 9.73 3.98
CA ASP A 84 -3.92 10.08 3.98
C ASP A 84 -4.77 8.87 3.58
N THR A 85 -4.32 8.14 2.56
CA THR A 85 -4.98 6.90 2.13
C THR A 85 -4.93 5.82 3.20
N LEU A 86 -3.80 5.68 3.90
CA LEU A 86 -3.65 4.74 5.01
C LEU A 86 -4.59 5.08 6.16
N GLN A 87 -4.65 6.36 6.55
CA GLN A 87 -5.57 6.80 7.61
C GLN A 87 -7.01 6.45 7.24
N ARG A 88 -7.45 6.79 6.02
CA ARG A 88 -8.79 6.49 5.54
C ARG A 88 -9.07 4.97 5.50
N THR A 89 -8.09 4.18 5.05
CA THR A 89 -8.18 2.71 5.06
C THR A 89 -8.41 2.17 6.47
N LEU A 90 -7.71 2.72 7.46
CA LEU A 90 -7.86 2.32 8.86
C LEU A 90 -9.21 2.74 9.46
N GLU A 91 -9.81 3.83 8.99
CA GLU A 91 -11.12 4.32 9.43
C GLU A 91 -12.28 3.46 8.86
N ILE A 92 -12.17 3.03 7.59
CA ILE A 92 -13.24 2.31 6.88
C ILE A 92 -13.12 0.79 7.07
N GLY A 93 -11.91 0.27 7.06
CA GLY A 93 -11.67 -1.17 7.00
C GLY A 93 -11.78 -1.89 8.35
N ASN A 94 -12.24 -3.14 8.32
CA ASN A 94 -12.10 -4.08 9.44
C ASN A 94 -10.70 -4.73 9.39
N ASN A 95 -9.71 -4.04 9.91
CA ASN A 95 -8.30 -4.41 9.74
C ASN A 95 -7.80 -5.46 10.74
N LYS A 96 -8.67 -5.96 11.63
CA LYS A 96 -8.28 -6.85 12.73
C LYS A 96 -7.57 -8.10 12.24
N ARG A 97 -8.12 -8.77 11.21
CA ARG A 97 -7.53 -9.98 10.63
C ARG A 97 -6.09 -9.77 10.18
N TYR A 98 -5.83 -8.71 9.41
CA TYR A 98 -4.50 -8.41 8.91
C TYR A 98 -3.53 -8.03 10.02
N ILE A 99 -3.99 -7.25 11.00
CA ILE A 99 -3.18 -6.85 12.15
C ILE A 99 -2.81 -8.07 13.00
N ASP A 100 -3.74 -8.99 13.26
CA ASP A 100 -3.47 -10.19 14.03
C ASP A 100 -2.47 -11.12 13.31
N GLN A 101 -2.61 -11.28 11.99
CA GLN A 101 -1.64 -12.01 11.17
C GLN A 101 -0.24 -11.37 11.19
N SER A 102 -0.17 -10.05 11.06
CA SER A 102 1.10 -9.32 11.08
C SER A 102 1.79 -9.41 12.46
N ARG A 103 1.03 -9.35 13.54
CA ARG A 103 1.55 -9.55 14.92
C ARG A 103 2.15 -10.93 15.10
N GLU A 104 1.49 -11.97 14.57
CA GLU A 104 2.03 -13.33 14.64
C GLU A 104 3.35 -13.46 13.88
N GLN A 105 3.50 -12.79 12.72
CA GLN A 105 4.75 -12.80 11.96
C GLN A 105 5.92 -12.13 12.66
N ILE A 106 5.65 -11.13 13.51
CA ILE A 106 6.70 -10.38 14.23
C ILE A 106 6.82 -10.73 15.71
N LYS A 107 6.11 -11.75 16.18
CA LYS A 107 6.05 -12.07 17.62
C LYS A 107 7.41 -12.26 18.28
N ASP A 108 8.37 -12.85 17.57
CA ASP A 108 9.72 -13.11 18.08
C ASP A 108 10.55 -11.84 18.23
N TYR A 109 10.10 -10.72 17.67
CA TYR A 109 10.72 -9.39 17.79
C TYR A 109 10.06 -8.51 18.86
N ILE A 110 8.98 -9.00 19.49
CA ILE A 110 8.27 -8.25 20.52
C ILE A 110 8.87 -8.59 21.89
N HIS A 111 9.42 -7.57 22.57
CA HIS A 111 9.97 -7.69 23.92
C HIS A 111 9.28 -6.68 24.83
N ASP A 112 8.71 -7.14 25.94
CA ASP A 112 7.97 -6.32 26.92
C ASP A 112 6.87 -5.43 26.29
N GLY A 113 6.22 -5.93 25.22
CA GLY A 113 5.18 -5.19 24.49
C GLY A 113 5.69 -4.21 23.45
N TYR A 114 7.00 -4.14 23.22
CA TYR A 114 7.65 -3.23 22.28
C TYR A 114 8.36 -4.00 21.17
N VAL A 115 8.47 -3.37 20.01
CA VAL A 115 9.29 -3.81 18.89
C VAL A 115 10.30 -2.73 18.52
N THR A 116 11.57 -3.11 18.37
CA THR A 116 12.61 -2.19 17.87
C THR A 116 12.59 -2.20 16.35
N VAL A 117 12.44 -1.02 15.76
CA VAL A 117 12.47 -0.81 14.32
C VAL A 117 13.58 0.17 13.95
N TYR A 118 14.13 0.00 12.76
CA TYR A 118 15.21 0.81 12.23
C TYR A 118 14.74 1.52 10.96
N ARG A 119 15.18 2.74 10.77
CA ARG A 119 14.98 3.51 9.55
C ARG A 119 16.29 3.97 8.98
N GLY A 120 16.51 3.73 7.68
CA GLY A 120 17.64 4.26 6.94
C GLY A 120 17.30 5.61 6.35
N GLU A 121 18.07 6.63 6.73
CA GLU A 121 17.93 7.99 6.19
C GLU A 121 19.26 8.49 5.65
N PHE A 122 19.18 9.27 4.58
CA PHE A 122 20.31 10.01 4.07
C PHE A 122 20.36 11.37 4.79
N ALA A 123 21.35 11.56 5.66
CA ALA A 123 21.60 12.86 6.27
C ALA A 123 22.33 13.76 5.27
N SER A 124 21.63 14.70 4.66
CA SER A 124 22.24 15.85 3.98
C SER A 124 21.73 17.14 4.59
N GLU A 125 22.56 18.18 4.63
CA GLU A 125 22.15 19.50 5.12
C GLU A 125 20.90 20.04 4.42
N LYS A 126 20.66 19.62 3.17
CA LYS A 126 19.53 20.00 2.35
C LYS A 126 18.22 19.36 2.79
N TYR A 127 18.25 18.23 3.51
CA TYR A 127 17.09 17.43 3.92
C TYR A 127 16.89 17.33 5.43
N ASN A 128 17.60 18.17 6.20
CA ASN A 128 17.48 18.18 7.68
C ASN A 128 16.09 18.58 8.20
N ASN A 129 15.17 19.00 7.32
CA ASN A 129 13.80 19.37 7.66
C ASN A 129 12.76 18.34 7.22
N LEU A 130 13.16 17.11 6.86
CA LEU A 130 12.19 16.05 6.59
C LEU A 130 11.41 15.76 7.87
N ASP A 131 10.10 15.96 7.82
CA ASP A 131 9.22 15.64 8.94
C ASP A 131 9.16 14.11 9.09
N TYR A 132 9.83 13.59 10.12
CA TYR A 132 9.87 12.15 10.42
C TYR A 132 8.49 11.52 10.61
N LYS A 133 7.47 12.32 10.82
CA LYS A 133 6.09 11.88 10.96
C LYS A 133 5.47 11.36 9.66
N GLU A 134 6.03 11.74 8.50
CA GLU A 134 5.50 11.35 7.20
C GLU A 134 6.05 10.02 6.67
N SER A 135 6.99 9.40 7.35
CA SER A 135 7.55 8.13 6.90
C SER A 135 6.90 6.94 7.56
N VAL A 136 6.57 5.95 6.72
CA VAL A 136 5.97 4.67 7.12
C VAL A 136 6.88 3.46 6.87
N SER A 137 8.09 3.68 6.32
CA SER A 137 9.02 2.61 5.98
C SER A 137 10.04 2.40 7.08
N TYR A 138 9.95 1.25 7.74
CA TYR A 138 10.87 0.81 8.78
C TYR A 138 11.29 -0.64 8.52
N SER A 139 12.40 -1.06 9.11
CA SER A 139 12.89 -2.44 9.05
C SER A 139 13.11 -3.00 10.47
N LEU A 140 12.83 -4.27 10.65
CA LEU A 140 13.23 -5.02 11.85
C LEU A 140 14.74 -5.36 11.84
N ASN A 141 15.41 -5.20 10.69
CA ASN A 141 16.80 -5.50 10.51
C ASN A 141 17.63 -4.22 10.30
N TYR A 142 18.60 -3.99 11.17
CA TYR A 142 19.50 -2.84 11.10
C TYR A 142 20.28 -2.76 9.77
N ASN A 143 20.81 -3.88 9.26
CA ASN A 143 21.57 -3.89 8.02
C ASN A 143 20.71 -3.53 6.81
N THR A 144 19.45 -3.95 6.79
CA THR A 144 18.49 -3.56 5.77
C THR A 144 18.22 -2.06 5.82
N ALA A 145 17.98 -1.50 6.99
CA ALA A 145 17.81 -0.05 7.13
C ALA A 145 19.05 0.73 6.70
N LYS A 146 20.24 0.26 7.09
CA LYS A 146 21.53 0.83 6.67
C LYS A 146 21.71 0.79 5.15
N HIS A 147 21.34 -0.31 4.49
CA HIS A 147 21.38 -0.42 3.03
C HIS A 147 20.53 0.67 2.38
N PHE A 148 19.31 0.89 2.85
CA PHE A 148 18.46 1.96 2.33
C PHE A 148 19.04 3.36 2.55
N ALA A 149 19.73 3.60 3.65
CA ALA A 149 20.41 4.88 3.90
C ALA A 149 21.60 5.15 2.94
N THR A 150 22.17 4.13 2.34
CA THR A 150 23.39 4.24 1.50
C THR A 150 23.13 4.05 0.01
N ARG A 151 21.96 3.54 -0.37
CA ARG A 151 21.60 3.10 -1.73
C ARG A 151 21.66 4.21 -2.79
N PHE A 152 21.52 5.46 -2.40
CA PHE A 152 21.50 6.62 -3.30
C PHE A 152 22.77 7.50 -3.19
N ARG A 153 23.88 6.90 -2.78
CA ARG A 153 25.17 7.63 -2.65
C ARG A 153 26.05 7.58 -3.91
N GLU A 154 25.57 7.01 -5.01
CA GLU A 154 26.28 7.03 -6.28
C GLU A 154 26.01 8.29 -7.09
#